data_41ebb5179aef39d56c29b69706fb7c20
#
_entry.id   41ebb5179aef39d56c29b69706fb7c20
#
_cell.length_a   1.000
_cell.length_b   1.000
_cell.length_c   1.000
_cell.angle_alpha   90.00
_cell.angle_beta   90.00
_cell.angle_gamma   90.00
#
_symmetry.space_group_name_H-M   'P 1'
#
loop_
_entity.id
_entity.type
_entity.pdbx_description
1 polymer ?
#
loop_
_entity_poly.entity_id
_entity_poly.type
_entity_poly.pdbx_seq_one_letter_code
_entity_poly.pdbx_strand_id
1 'polypeptide(L)'
;MSRPGFVIEVDEKTPALLTLSGQQLGLSKLGLGTQVVYGAEATPSTDPMSLIDSALAAPNDGVAFAERLKTGTKLTIVVVDDERPRPRMRFDIRQSILERVLEVAAKQLVDDVAIVIAGGLHKRWSAFDITRALGDRVATSFQPDGRIESHDVTATDLVEIGKVDGHPVKVNRRVAQSDVVVTIGTQFGRGGASPFTSSILDVETLRRVGGAAPEATFTEKVHSTVLEAFDVFAIQAVLGQPFFPGPLHFAGEREWEWSLADRMSFATVRQLGALVPKIAGRRFHGAPVADYAVVDVVSGESTKVFSEAAAVWVAANVVELPKQADVVVTPVWGGSFDEGDACGSPINAAHHALVRRIGATMGKPYAHERGVAIAMHPLTPRFSNRRQSSASDFFAKVLPQTLTPSEMGEFEQAACADQWYVDLYRKQFADHPLRTFQYWYRVCEATEQFADVIWVGGNRLTADLFGHRAATTFADALEIASDKVGRHPVVTYLHGPGLPLGDVQ
;
A
#
# COMPACT_ATOMS: atom_id res chain seq x y z
N MET A 1 23.54 12.63 0.36
CA MET A 1 23.31 12.78 -1.09
C MET A 1 22.33 11.68 -1.48
N SER A 2 21.28 12.01 -2.23
CA SER A 2 20.39 11.01 -2.80
C SER A 2 21.17 10.15 -3.80
N ARG A 3 20.94 8.85 -3.76
CA ARG A 3 21.47 7.94 -4.77
C ARG A 3 20.31 7.51 -5.68
N PRO A 4 20.40 7.68 -7.00
CA PRO A 4 19.36 7.20 -7.90
C PRO A 4 19.25 5.67 -7.82
N GLY A 5 18.09 5.15 -8.18
CA GLY A 5 17.94 3.74 -8.43
C GLY A 5 18.80 3.31 -9.62
N PHE A 6 19.16 2.04 -9.67
CA PHE A 6 20.06 1.52 -10.71
C PHE A 6 19.82 0.04 -10.93
N VAL A 7 20.33 -0.44 -12.07
CA VAL A 7 20.32 -1.85 -12.43
C VAL A 7 21.75 -2.36 -12.49
N ILE A 8 22.00 -3.52 -11.89
CA ILE A 8 23.23 -4.29 -12.12
C ILE A 8 22.90 -5.52 -12.96
N GLU A 9 23.86 -5.96 -13.75
CA GLU A 9 23.83 -7.29 -14.39
C GLU A 9 24.72 -8.22 -13.57
N VAL A 10 24.17 -9.35 -13.14
CA VAL A 10 24.90 -10.33 -12.32
C VAL A 10 26.04 -10.95 -13.11
N ASP A 11 27.24 -10.88 -12.57
CA ASP A 11 28.48 -11.47 -13.05
C ASP A 11 29.10 -12.46 -12.04
N GLU A 12 30.25 -13.02 -12.37
CA GLU A 12 30.97 -13.97 -11.48
C GLU A 12 31.43 -13.35 -10.15
N LYS A 13 31.59 -12.02 -10.10
CA LYS A 13 32.05 -11.27 -8.92
C LYS A 13 30.89 -10.81 -8.04
N THR A 14 29.68 -10.84 -8.56
CA THR A 14 28.47 -10.41 -7.82
C THR A 14 28.30 -11.32 -6.60
N PRO A 15 28.20 -10.75 -5.37
CA PRO A 15 27.97 -11.55 -4.18
C PRO A 15 26.60 -12.23 -4.19
N ALA A 16 26.35 -13.12 -3.25
CA ALA A 16 25.00 -13.60 -3.00
C ALA A 16 24.13 -12.44 -2.51
N LEU A 17 22.96 -12.26 -3.11
CA LEU A 17 22.06 -11.14 -2.88
C LEU A 17 20.95 -11.52 -1.92
N LEU A 18 20.43 -10.52 -1.19
CA LEU A 18 19.36 -10.67 -0.20
C LEU A 18 18.09 -11.17 -0.88
N THR A 19 17.55 -12.25 -0.32
CA THR A 19 16.24 -12.78 -0.71
C THR A 19 15.28 -12.76 0.46
N LEU A 20 14.07 -12.33 0.19
CA LEU A 20 13.01 -12.17 1.19
C LEU A 20 11.84 -13.07 0.77
N SER A 21 11.41 -13.95 1.66
CA SER A 21 10.27 -14.85 1.41
C SER A 21 9.40 -14.96 2.64
N GLY A 22 8.32 -14.20 2.69
CA GLY A 22 7.52 -14.08 3.91
C GLY A 22 8.36 -13.54 5.07
N GLN A 23 8.55 -14.34 6.10
CA GLN A 23 9.40 -14.01 7.26
C GLN A 23 10.83 -14.54 7.13
N GLN A 24 11.14 -15.24 6.05
CA GLN A 24 12.46 -15.83 5.87
C GLN A 24 13.40 -14.88 5.13
N LEU A 25 14.60 -14.79 5.65
CA LEU A 25 15.71 -14.05 5.08
C LEU A 25 16.76 -15.03 4.55
N GLY A 26 17.26 -14.79 3.37
CA GLY A 26 18.30 -15.60 2.76
C GLY A 26 19.28 -14.78 1.93
N LEU A 27 20.37 -15.40 1.52
CA LEU A 27 21.26 -14.91 0.48
C LEU A 27 21.29 -15.95 -0.62
N SER A 28 21.06 -15.52 -1.85
CA SER A 28 21.06 -16.38 -3.03
C SER A 28 21.99 -15.85 -4.11
N LYS A 29 22.75 -16.74 -4.73
CA LYS A 29 23.43 -16.41 -5.98
C LYS A 29 22.40 -16.47 -7.09
N LEU A 30 22.21 -15.36 -7.79
CA LEU A 30 21.38 -15.30 -8.98
C LEU A 30 22.18 -15.75 -10.21
N GLY A 31 21.48 -16.17 -11.25
CA GLY A 31 22.12 -16.59 -12.51
C GLY A 31 22.86 -15.44 -13.20
N LEU A 32 23.92 -15.78 -13.92
CA LEU A 32 24.69 -14.80 -14.73
C LEU A 32 23.74 -14.10 -15.73
N GLY A 33 23.94 -12.79 -15.93
CA GLY A 33 23.11 -11.97 -16.80
C GLY A 33 21.76 -11.55 -16.22
N THR A 34 21.43 -11.93 -14.97
CA THR A 34 20.22 -11.43 -14.28
C THR A 34 20.33 -9.94 -14.05
N GLN A 35 19.34 -9.18 -14.47
CA GLN A 35 19.20 -7.76 -14.14
C GLN A 35 18.64 -7.62 -12.72
N VAL A 36 19.35 -6.93 -11.84
CA VAL A 36 18.88 -6.67 -10.46
C VAL A 36 18.59 -5.20 -10.30
N VAL A 37 17.32 -4.91 -9.99
CA VAL A 37 16.81 -3.54 -9.85
C VAL A 37 16.87 -3.12 -8.39
N TYR A 38 17.71 -2.14 -8.10
CA TYR A 38 17.80 -1.50 -6.78
C TYR A 38 17.00 -0.19 -6.78
N GLY A 39 16.16 -0.02 -5.77
CA GLY A 39 15.43 1.24 -5.58
C GLY A 39 16.36 2.41 -5.28
N ALA A 40 15.84 3.63 -5.49
CA ALA A 40 16.56 4.86 -5.17
C ALA A 40 16.68 5.05 -3.64
N GLU A 41 17.77 5.68 -3.22
CA GLU A 41 17.96 6.12 -1.84
C GLU A 41 17.68 7.63 -1.79
N ALA A 42 16.55 8.01 -1.22
CA ALA A 42 16.21 9.43 -1.06
C ALA A 42 17.01 10.04 0.10
N THR A 43 17.51 11.25 -0.09
CA THR A 43 18.03 12.05 1.02
C THR A 43 16.88 12.57 1.84
N PRO A 44 16.77 12.24 3.13
CA PRO A 44 15.75 12.84 3.97
C PRO A 44 15.95 14.36 4.03
N SER A 45 14.85 15.10 4.04
CA SER A 45 14.91 16.51 4.42
C SER A 45 15.53 16.62 5.80
N THR A 46 16.42 17.58 5.96
CA THR A 46 17.03 17.89 7.27
C THR A 46 16.03 18.58 8.20
N ASP A 47 14.98 19.16 7.66
CA ASP A 47 13.92 19.83 8.39
C ASP A 47 12.54 19.59 7.73
N PRO A 48 11.90 18.44 8.02
CA PRO A 48 10.54 18.16 7.54
C PRO A 48 9.49 19.16 8.02
N MET A 49 9.72 19.81 9.17
CA MET A 49 8.78 20.81 9.69
C MET A 49 8.78 22.06 8.82
N SER A 50 9.94 22.50 8.34
CA SER A 50 10.05 23.62 7.40
C SER A 50 9.33 23.34 6.07
N LEU A 51 9.35 22.08 5.58
CA LEU A 51 8.58 21.69 4.39
C LEU A 51 7.07 21.84 4.64
N ILE A 52 6.59 21.37 5.80
CA ILE A 52 5.17 21.49 6.17
C ILE A 52 4.77 22.96 6.28
N ASP A 53 5.57 23.78 6.94
CA ASP A 53 5.31 25.21 7.12
C ASP A 53 5.27 25.94 5.76
N SER A 54 6.20 25.62 4.88
CA SER A 54 6.24 26.19 3.53
C SER A 54 5.04 25.78 2.70
N ALA A 55 4.63 24.50 2.79
CA ALA A 55 3.45 24.00 2.10
C ALA A 55 2.18 24.71 2.57
N LEU A 56 2.00 24.92 3.88
CA LEU A 56 0.82 25.63 4.41
C LEU A 56 0.80 27.12 4.07
N ALA A 57 1.97 27.75 3.94
CA ALA A 57 2.11 29.17 3.64
C ALA A 57 2.03 29.50 2.15
N ALA A 58 2.52 28.60 1.28
CA ALA A 58 2.61 28.82 -0.15
C ALA A 58 2.15 27.59 -0.95
N PRO A 59 0.85 27.24 -0.89
CA PRO A 59 0.31 26.11 -1.62
C PRO A 59 0.27 26.33 -3.13
N ASN A 60 0.11 25.27 -3.91
CA ASN A 60 0.16 25.32 -5.38
C ASN A 60 -1.00 26.09 -6.04
N ASP A 61 -2.06 26.41 -5.31
CA ASP A 61 -3.18 27.25 -5.76
C ASP A 61 -3.03 28.72 -5.36
N GLY A 62 -1.96 29.06 -4.63
CA GLY A 62 -1.59 30.42 -4.25
C GLY A 62 -2.37 31.02 -3.07
N VAL A 63 -3.30 30.27 -2.44
CA VAL A 63 -4.08 30.74 -1.28
C VAL A 63 -3.61 30.02 -0.02
N ALA A 64 -2.89 30.74 0.85
CA ALA A 64 -2.37 30.17 2.10
C ALA A 64 -3.48 29.49 2.94
N PHE A 65 -3.15 28.38 3.58
CA PHE A 65 -4.16 27.64 4.37
C PHE A 65 -4.86 28.51 5.42
N ALA A 66 -4.11 29.40 6.09
CA ALA A 66 -4.67 30.31 7.07
C ALA A 66 -5.74 31.25 6.50
N GLU A 67 -5.67 31.63 5.22
CA GLU A 67 -6.61 32.53 4.56
C GLU A 67 -7.95 31.87 4.25
N ARG A 68 -8.00 30.53 4.22
CA ARG A 68 -9.23 29.76 4.04
C ARG A 68 -10.06 29.65 5.31
N LEU A 69 -9.47 29.98 6.46
CA LEU A 69 -10.06 29.84 7.77
C LEU A 69 -10.53 31.16 8.35
N LYS A 70 -11.68 31.12 9.01
CA LYS A 70 -12.23 32.26 9.79
C LYS A 70 -12.95 31.72 11.03
N THR A 71 -13.20 32.59 12.00
CA THR A 71 -14.02 32.25 13.17
C THR A 71 -15.36 31.67 12.73
N GLY A 72 -15.75 30.53 13.30
CA GLY A 72 -16.98 29.80 12.98
C GLY A 72 -16.87 28.87 11.77
N THR A 73 -15.72 28.75 11.11
CA THR A 73 -15.48 27.74 10.08
C THR A 73 -15.64 26.32 10.66
N LYS A 74 -16.45 25.50 10.00
CA LYS A 74 -16.57 24.08 10.30
C LYS A 74 -15.50 23.33 9.54
N LEU A 75 -14.40 22.99 10.23
CA LEU A 75 -13.23 22.34 9.67
C LEU A 75 -13.27 20.83 9.88
N THR A 76 -13.11 20.06 8.82
CA THR A 76 -12.83 18.62 8.92
C THR A 76 -11.47 18.27 8.35
N ILE A 77 -10.65 17.59 9.15
CA ILE A 77 -9.35 17.09 8.77
C ILE A 77 -9.50 15.59 8.45
N VAL A 78 -9.31 15.23 7.19
CA VAL A 78 -9.40 13.85 6.72
C VAL A 78 -8.01 13.25 6.64
N VAL A 79 -7.70 12.31 7.54
CA VAL A 79 -6.47 11.54 7.48
C VAL A 79 -6.69 10.34 6.57
N VAL A 80 -6.09 10.40 5.39
CA VAL A 80 -6.26 9.35 4.37
C VAL A 80 -5.41 8.13 4.73
N ASP A 81 -6.05 6.97 4.77
CA ASP A 81 -5.44 5.70 5.19
C ASP A 81 -5.62 4.58 4.16
N ASP A 82 -5.84 4.94 2.92
CA ASP A 82 -6.11 4.01 1.83
C ASP A 82 -4.81 3.34 1.34
N GLU A 83 -3.80 4.11 0.97
CA GLU A 83 -2.53 3.60 0.49
C GLU A 83 -1.39 3.87 1.48
N ARG A 84 -1.06 2.84 2.26
CA ARG A 84 0.03 2.95 3.23
C ARG A 84 1.37 2.57 2.62
N PRO A 85 2.46 3.26 2.97
CA PRO A 85 3.79 2.77 2.67
C PRO A 85 4.03 1.43 3.35
N ARG A 86 4.76 0.55 2.67
CA ARG A 86 5.08 -0.80 3.13
C ARG A 86 6.58 -1.03 3.02
N PRO A 87 7.26 -1.37 4.06
CA PRO A 87 6.83 -1.56 5.46
C PRO A 87 6.19 -0.31 6.11
N ARG A 88 5.53 -0.51 7.26
CA ARG A 88 4.86 0.57 7.99
C ARG A 88 5.87 1.61 8.48
N MET A 89 5.49 2.89 8.43
CA MET A 89 6.29 3.97 9.02
C MET A 89 6.46 3.78 10.53
N ARG A 90 7.70 3.97 11.02
CA ARG A 90 8.00 4.02 12.46
C ARG A 90 7.46 5.31 13.06
N PHE A 91 7.70 6.42 12.39
CA PHE A 91 7.13 7.74 12.71
C PHE A 91 6.24 8.17 11.55
N ASP A 92 4.98 8.40 11.85
CA ASP A 92 4.00 8.77 10.83
C ASP A 92 4.04 10.29 10.64
N ILE A 93 4.54 10.75 9.49
CA ILE A 93 4.62 12.17 9.16
C ILE A 93 3.26 12.88 9.18
N ARG A 94 2.16 12.15 8.99
CA ARG A 94 0.81 12.71 9.06
C ARG A 94 0.50 13.28 10.44
N GLN A 95 1.13 12.78 11.51
CA GLN A 95 1.01 13.36 12.85
C GLN A 95 1.54 14.80 12.85
N SER A 96 2.76 15.03 12.35
CA SER A 96 3.36 16.36 12.32
C SER A 96 2.56 17.35 11.46
N ILE A 97 2.05 16.88 10.31
CA ILE A 97 1.19 17.69 9.43
C ILE A 97 -0.10 18.04 10.18
N LEU A 98 -0.75 17.07 10.81
CA LEU A 98 -1.99 17.27 11.56
C LEU A 98 -1.81 18.28 12.69
N GLU A 99 -0.76 18.14 13.51
CA GLU A 99 -0.48 19.06 14.61
C GLU A 99 -0.29 20.49 14.06
N ARG A 100 0.37 20.64 12.93
CA ARG A 100 0.60 21.95 12.32
C ARG A 100 -0.68 22.57 11.76
N VAL A 101 -1.53 21.77 11.11
CA VAL A 101 -2.87 22.19 10.66
C VAL A 101 -3.73 22.65 11.84
N LEU A 102 -3.71 21.91 12.95
CA LEU A 102 -4.44 22.27 14.18
C LEU A 102 -3.91 23.56 14.81
N GLU A 103 -2.59 23.82 14.79
CA GLU A 103 -2.00 25.06 15.25
C GLU A 103 -2.45 26.26 14.42
N VAL A 104 -2.51 26.12 13.08
CA VAL A 104 -3.01 27.17 12.20
C VAL A 104 -4.50 27.42 12.45
N ALA A 105 -5.31 26.37 12.56
CA ALA A 105 -6.74 26.49 12.86
C ALA A 105 -7.00 27.21 14.21
N ALA A 106 -6.23 26.88 15.25
CA ALA A 106 -6.32 27.54 16.54
C ALA A 106 -5.97 29.03 16.49
N LYS A 107 -4.94 29.42 15.71
CA LYS A 107 -4.57 30.82 15.48
C LYS A 107 -5.67 31.61 14.76
N GLN A 108 -6.45 30.96 13.89
CA GLN A 108 -7.60 31.53 13.20
C GLN A 108 -8.91 31.46 14.01
N LEU A 109 -8.85 31.04 15.27
CA LEU A 109 -10.00 30.91 16.20
C LEU A 109 -11.10 30.00 15.64
N VAL A 110 -10.69 28.87 15.03
CA VAL A 110 -11.60 27.82 14.55
C VAL A 110 -11.85 26.83 15.67
N ASP A 111 -13.10 26.80 16.18
CA ASP A 111 -13.50 25.95 17.31
C ASP A 111 -14.12 24.63 16.86
N ASP A 112 -14.87 24.61 15.75
CA ASP A 112 -15.51 23.39 15.23
C ASP A 112 -14.55 22.61 14.34
N VAL A 113 -13.67 21.83 14.96
CA VAL A 113 -12.70 20.98 14.31
C VAL A 113 -12.98 19.52 14.60
N ALA A 114 -13.07 18.68 13.56
CA ALA A 114 -13.15 17.22 13.68
C ALA A 114 -12.12 16.52 12.77
N ILE A 115 -11.78 15.29 13.14
CA ILE A 115 -10.83 14.45 12.41
C ILE A 115 -11.56 13.20 11.94
N VAL A 116 -11.48 12.90 10.65
CA VAL A 116 -12.04 11.70 10.03
C VAL A 116 -10.89 10.85 9.51
N ILE A 117 -10.78 9.62 9.99
CA ILE A 117 -9.86 8.63 9.46
C ILE A 117 -10.54 7.97 8.26
N ALA A 118 -10.05 8.22 7.08
CA ALA A 118 -10.65 7.75 5.83
C ALA A 118 -9.83 6.60 5.24
N GLY A 119 -10.27 5.37 5.52
CA GLY A 119 -9.61 4.14 5.09
C GLY A 119 -10.40 3.32 4.06
N GLY A 120 -11.54 3.82 3.58
CA GLY A 120 -12.41 3.08 2.67
C GLY A 120 -12.76 1.70 3.22
N LEU A 121 -12.43 0.66 2.48
CA LEU A 121 -12.69 -0.74 2.84
C LEU A 121 -11.69 -1.34 3.84
N HIS A 122 -10.64 -0.60 4.20
CA HIS A 122 -9.67 -1.05 5.20
C HIS A 122 -10.29 -1.05 6.60
N LYS A 123 -9.65 -1.78 7.50
CA LYS A 123 -10.04 -1.81 8.91
C LYS A 123 -10.18 -0.39 9.47
N ARG A 124 -11.20 -0.17 10.25
CA ARG A 124 -11.35 1.07 11.02
C ARG A 124 -10.27 1.14 12.10
N TRP A 125 -9.83 2.35 12.43
CA TRP A 125 -8.81 2.52 13.47
C TRP A 125 -9.40 2.38 14.87
N SER A 126 -8.73 1.56 15.68
CA SER A 126 -8.99 1.51 17.12
C SER A 126 -8.42 2.76 17.83
N ALA A 127 -8.82 3.00 19.08
CA ALA A 127 -8.22 4.04 19.91
C ALA A 127 -6.69 3.92 19.99
N PHE A 128 -6.17 2.68 20.04
CA PHE A 128 -4.73 2.42 20.02
C PHE A 128 -4.09 2.80 18.67
N ASP A 129 -4.75 2.50 17.55
CA ASP A 129 -4.24 2.89 16.22
C ASP A 129 -4.20 4.41 16.07
N ILE A 130 -5.23 5.11 16.54
CA ILE A 130 -5.32 6.57 16.55
C ILE A 130 -4.18 7.18 17.35
N THR A 131 -4.02 6.76 18.61
CA THR A 131 -2.95 7.24 19.49
C THR A 131 -1.57 7.02 18.89
N ARG A 132 -1.32 5.83 18.32
CA ARG A 132 -0.04 5.49 17.71
C ARG A 132 0.26 6.30 16.46
N ALA A 133 -0.73 6.61 15.63
CA ALA A 133 -0.52 7.27 14.34
C ALA A 133 -0.63 8.79 14.41
N LEU A 134 -1.47 9.32 15.30
CA LEU A 134 -1.73 10.76 15.42
C LEU A 134 -1.14 11.38 16.70
N GLY A 135 -0.57 10.55 17.58
CA GLY A 135 0.06 10.97 18.82
C GLY A 135 -0.90 11.09 20.00
N ASP A 136 -0.34 10.99 21.21
CA ASP A 136 -1.10 11.06 22.47
C ASP A 136 -1.83 12.39 22.65
N ARG A 137 -1.21 13.51 22.24
CA ARG A 137 -1.77 14.85 22.39
C ARG A 137 -3.07 15.01 21.61
N VAL A 138 -3.08 14.60 20.34
CA VAL A 138 -4.28 14.67 19.49
C VAL A 138 -5.35 13.70 19.99
N ALA A 139 -4.96 12.45 20.27
CA ALA A 139 -5.87 11.43 20.75
C ALA A 139 -6.58 11.88 22.06
N THR A 140 -5.83 12.35 23.03
CA THR A 140 -6.36 12.80 24.32
C THR A 140 -7.29 14.01 24.19
N SER A 141 -7.01 14.92 23.22
CA SER A 141 -7.79 16.15 23.05
C SER A 141 -9.09 15.94 22.26
N PHE A 142 -9.13 14.97 21.35
CA PHE A 142 -10.24 14.83 20.40
C PHE A 142 -11.10 13.58 20.60
N GLN A 143 -10.54 12.45 21.11
CA GLN A 143 -11.31 11.22 21.32
C GLN A 143 -12.42 11.35 22.38
N PRO A 144 -12.20 11.97 23.55
CA PRO A 144 -13.22 12.04 24.59
C PRO A 144 -14.51 12.74 24.13
N ASP A 145 -14.37 13.72 23.25
CA ASP A 145 -15.50 14.51 22.73
C ASP A 145 -16.12 13.90 21.46
N GLY A 146 -15.63 12.72 21.02
CA GLY A 146 -16.09 12.08 19.77
C GLY A 146 -15.71 12.86 18.51
N ARG A 147 -14.69 13.72 18.58
CA ARG A 147 -14.23 14.54 17.44
C ARG A 147 -13.20 13.84 16.56
N ILE A 148 -12.89 12.55 16.82
CA ILE A 148 -12.18 11.66 15.91
C ILE A 148 -13.07 10.46 15.62
N GLU A 149 -13.33 10.23 14.35
CA GLU A 149 -14.04 9.04 13.89
C GLU A 149 -13.29 8.33 12.76
N SER A 150 -13.44 7.02 12.67
CA SER A 150 -13.08 6.29 11.46
C SER A 150 -14.30 6.17 10.57
N HIS A 151 -14.17 6.56 9.31
CA HIS A 151 -15.22 6.42 8.32
C HIS A 151 -15.76 4.98 8.28
N ASP A 152 -17.08 4.87 8.21
CA ASP A 152 -17.79 3.60 8.09
C ASP A 152 -18.53 3.58 6.75
N VAL A 153 -18.01 2.78 5.78
CA VAL A 153 -18.59 2.66 4.44
C VAL A 153 -20.02 2.10 4.44
N THR A 154 -20.44 1.51 5.57
CA THR A 154 -21.78 0.89 5.74
C THR A 154 -22.69 1.73 6.64
N ALA A 155 -22.28 2.96 7.02
CA ALA A 155 -23.07 3.82 7.89
C ALA A 155 -24.41 4.21 7.23
N THR A 156 -25.44 4.28 8.03
CA THR A 156 -26.80 4.61 7.52
C THR A 156 -27.03 6.11 7.37
N ASP A 157 -26.13 6.93 7.92
CA ASP A 157 -26.20 8.38 7.95
C ASP A 157 -25.27 9.07 6.96
N LEU A 158 -24.73 8.31 5.99
CA LEU A 158 -23.98 8.87 4.86
C LEU A 158 -24.86 9.81 4.03
N VAL A 159 -24.28 10.90 3.57
CA VAL A 159 -25.01 11.97 2.86
C VAL A 159 -24.83 11.84 1.37
N GLU A 160 -25.94 11.85 0.61
CA GLU A 160 -25.91 11.91 -0.85
C GLU A 160 -25.47 13.31 -1.29
N ILE A 161 -24.39 13.35 -2.10
CA ILE A 161 -23.83 14.60 -2.66
C ILE A 161 -24.14 14.79 -4.14
N GLY A 162 -24.66 13.78 -4.80
CA GLY A 162 -25.03 13.81 -6.21
C GLY A 162 -25.30 12.42 -6.75
N LYS A 163 -25.55 12.35 -8.07
CA LYS A 163 -25.76 11.08 -8.77
C LYS A 163 -24.85 10.99 -9.99
N VAL A 164 -24.26 9.84 -10.17
CA VAL A 164 -23.47 9.48 -11.36
C VAL A 164 -24.14 8.33 -12.08
N ASP A 165 -24.55 8.56 -13.32
CA ASP A 165 -25.26 7.57 -14.14
C ASP A 165 -26.46 6.93 -13.39
N GLY A 166 -27.22 7.79 -12.66
CA GLY A 166 -28.38 7.40 -11.86
C GLY A 166 -28.06 6.79 -10.49
N HIS A 167 -26.79 6.46 -10.21
CA HIS A 167 -26.35 5.93 -8.94
C HIS A 167 -26.08 7.06 -7.92
N PRO A 168 -26.66 7.01 -6.70
CA PRO A 168 -26.42 8.01 -5.68
C PRO A 168 -25.00 7.85 -5.10
N VAL A 169 -24.23 8.91 -5.08
CA VAL A 169 -22.90 8.97 -4.47
C VAL A 169 -23.05 9.50 -3.05
N LYS A 170 -22.71 8.68 -2.06
CA LYS A 170 -22.82 9.03 -0.66
C LYS A 170 -21.46 9.08 0.02
N VAL A 171 -21.27 10.05 0.90
CA VAL A 171 -20.02 10.29 1.60
C VAL A 171 -20.23 10.44 3.10
N ASN A 172 -19.13 10.46 3.86
CA ASN A 172 -19.13 10.71 5.28
C ASN A 172 -19.91 11.99 5.64
N ARG A 173 -20.81 11.88 6.64
CA ARG A 173 -21.67 12.99 7.08
C ARG A 173 -20.87 14.21 7.53
N ARG A 174 -19.82 14.01 8.32
CA ARG A 174 -19.04 15.13 8.86
C ARG A 174 -18.33 15.88 7.73
N VAL A 175 -17.79 15.16 6.75
CA VAL A 175 -17.19 15.76 5.54
C VAL A 175 -18.24 16.55 4.75
N ALA A 176 -19.42 15.96 4.53
CA ALA A 176 -20.51 16.61 3.79
C ALA A 176 -21.03 17.91 4.44
N GLN A 177 -20.82 18.07 5.72
CA GLN A 177 -21.31 19.24 6.49
C GLN A 177 -20.23 20.29 6.76
N SER A 178 -19.04 20.14 6.19
CA SER A 178 -17.90 21.02 6.45
C SER A 178 -17.85 22.21 5.51
N ASP A 179 -17.40 23.35 6.01
CA ASP A 179 -17.09 24.52 5.18
C ASP A 179 -15.75 24.35 4.47
N VAL A 180 -14.76 23.75 5.16
CA VAL A 180 -13.42 23.46 4.67
C VAL A 180 -13.03 22.03 5.01
N VAL A 181 -12.52 21.31 4.04
CA VAL A 181 -12.01 19.96 4.21
C VAL A 181 -10.50 19.95 3.96
N VAL A 182 -9.70 19.56 4.95
CA VAL A 182 -8.26 19.35 4.78
C VAL A 182 -8.00 17.85 4.63
N THR A 183 -7.32 17.44 3.59
CA THR A 183 -6.88 16.05 3.44
C THR A 183 -5.40 15.91 3.73
N ILE A 184 -5.03 14.93 4.55
CA ILE A 184 -3.64 14.63 4.91
C ILE A 184 -3.32 13.21 4.46
N GLY A 185 -2.36 13.05 3.57
CA GLY A 185 -1.95 11.77 3.04
C GLY A 185 -0.44 11.64 2.84
N THR A 186 -0.03 10.47 2.36
CA THR A 186 1.36 10.20 1.96
C THR A 186 1.40 9.66 0.54
N GLN A 187 2.33 10.15 -0.25
CA GLN A 187 2.61 9.65 -1.59
C GLN A 187 3.72 8.60 -1.52
N PHE A 188 3.35 7.35 -1.74
CA PHE A 188 4.27 6.22 -1.83
C PHE A 188 3.82 5.26 -2.94
N GLY A 189 4.22 5.56 -4.15
CA GLY A 189 3.81 4.88 -5.37
C GLY A 189 3.58 5.88 -6.49
N ARG A 190 3.34 5.35 -7.69
CA ARG A 190 3.17 6.15 -8.91
C ARG A 190 1.99 7.13 -8.86
N GLY A 191 1.03 6.87 -7.96
CA GLY A 191 -0.18 7.68 -7.87
C GLY A 191 -1.29 7.20 -8.81
N GLY A 192 -2.43 7.81 -8.67
CA GLY A 192 -3.67 7.55 -9.39
C GLY A 192 -4.65 8.67 -9.08
N ALA A 193 -5.94 8.38 -9.08
CA ALA A 193 -6.94 9.31 -8.57
C ALA A 193 -6.70 9.60 -7.08
N SER A 194 -7.17 10.75 -6.62
CA SER A 194 -7.04 11.15 -5.21
C SER A 194 -7.58 10.05 -4.28
N PRO A 195 -6.78 9.46 -3.39
CA PRO A 195 -7.27 8.46 -2.44
C PRO A 195 -8.37 9.00 -1.51
N PHE A 196 -8.39 10.32 -1.30
CA PHE A 196 -9.46 10.98 -0.53
C PHE A 196 -10.84 10.65 -1.09
N THR A 197 -11.02 10.73 -2.40
CA THR A 197 -12.34 10.58 -3.03
C THR A 197 -12.91 9.18 -2.82
N SER A 198 -12.09 8.14 -2.89
CA SER A 198 -12.53 6.75 -2.64
C SER A 198 -12.65 6.42 -1.16
N SER A 199 -11.87 7.06 -0.30
CA SER A 199 -11.75 6.68 1.10
C SER A 199 -12.92 7.11 2.00
N ILE A 200 -13.80 8.00 1.51
CA ILE A 200 -14.97 8.52 2.25
C ILE A 200 -16.33 8.07 1.68
N LEU A 201 -16.31 7.22 0.64
CA LEU A 201 -17.51 6.77 -0.06
C LEU A 201 -18.28 5.67 0.70
N ASP A 202 -19.54 5.48 0.31
CA ASP A 202 -20.34 4.34 0.72
C ASP A 202 -19.91 3.04 0.00
N VAL A 203 -20.31 1.91 0.57
CA VAL A 203 -19.94 0.57 0.07
C VAL A 203 -20.47 0.28 -1.34
N GLU A 204 -21.67 0.75 -1.70
CA GLU A 204 -22.26 0.47 -3.01
C GLU A 204 -21.54 1.24 -4.12
N THR A 205 -21.15 2.48 -3.86
CA THR A 205 -20.30 3.25 -4.78
C THR A 205 -18.92 2.59 -4.92
N LEU A 206 -18.28 2.17 -3.79
CA LEU A 206 -17.00 1.47 -3.81
C LEU A 206 -17.07 0.14 -4.55
N ARG A 207 -18.19 -0.55 -4.48
CA ARG A 207 -18.45 -1.79 -5.22
C ARG A 207 -18.41 -1.59 -6.72
N ARG A 208 -19.00 -0.50 -7.22
CA ARG A 208 -18.95 -0.16 -8.66
C ARG A 208 -17.57 0.33 -9.11
N VAL A 209 -16.94 1.17 -8.33
CA VAL A 209 -15.61 1.74 -8.64
C VAL A 209 -14.51 0.67 -8.67
N GLY A 210 -14.57 -0.30 -7.78
CA GLY A 210 -13.53 -1.35 -7.65
C GLY A 210 -14.00 -2.75 -8.03
N GLY A 211 -15.13 -2.90 -8.74
CA GLY A 211 -15.70 -4.19 -9.10
C GLY A 211 -14.89 -5.01 -10.10
N ALA A 212 -15.41 -6.17 -10.48
CA ALA A 212 -14.77 -7.11 -11.41
C ALA A 212 -14.50 -6.52 -12.81
N ALA A 213 -15.33 -5.59 -13.24
CA ALA A 213 -15.18 -4.84 -14.50
C ALA A 213 -15.51 -3.35 -14.26
N PRO A 214 -14.57 -2.60 -13.63
CA PRO A 214 -14.85 -1.20 -13.30
C PRO A 214 -14.91 -0.33 -14.56
N GLU A 215 -15.94 0.49 -14.65
CA GLU A 215 -16.06 1.47 -15.72
C GLU A 215 -15.20 2.70 -15.39
N ALA A 216 -14.15 2.92 -16.15
CA ALA A 216 -13.23 4.06 -15.94
C ALA A 216 -13.98 5.40 -15.93
N THR A 217 -14.90 5.61 -16.86
CA THR A 217 -15.72 6.83 -16.96
C THR A 217 -16.64 7.03 -15.75
N PHE A 218 -17.21 5.97 -15.20
CA PHE A 218 -17.99 6.05 -13.95
C PHE A 218 -17.10 6.46 -12.78
N THR A 219 -15.94 5.83 -12.66
CA THR A 219 -14.96 6.13 -11.61
C THR A 219 -14.51 7.59 -11.68
N GLU A 220 -14.14 8.08 -12.85
CA GLU A 220 -13.75 9.49 -13.05
C GLU A 220 -14.87 10.47 -12.67
N LYS A 221 -16.13 10.18 -13.08
CA LYS A 221 -17.28 11.01 -12.71
C LYS A 221 -17.54 11.01 -11.19
N VAL A 222 -17.40 9.86 -10.53
CA VAL A 222 -17.52 9.78 -9.06
C VAL A 222 -16.44 10.65 -8.39
N HIS A 223 -15.19 10.56 -8.84
CA HIS A 223 -14.09 11.37 -8.30
C HIS A 223 -14.35 12.87 -8.51
N SER A 224 -14.76 13.29 -9.72
CA SER A 224 -15.10 14.68 -10.00
C SER A 224 -16.26 15.16 -9.13
N THR A 225 -17.32 14.36 -8.99
CA THR A 225 -18.48 14.70 -8.15
C THR A 225 -18.08 14.95 -6.70
N VAL A 226 -17.16 14.12 -6.15
CA VAL A 226 -16.68 14.31 -4.78
C VAL A 226 -15.82 15.58 -4.66
N LEU A 227 -14.90 15.83 -5.59
CA LEU A 227 -14.02 17.00 -5.53
C LEU A 227 -14.78 18.31 -5.75
N GLU A 228 -15.79 18.32 -6.59
CA GLU A 228 -16.62 19.51 -6.86
C GLU A 228 -17.59 19.84 -5.70
N ALA A 229 -17.91 18.84 -4.85
CA ALA A 229 -18.84 19.03 -3.74
C ALA A 229 -18.23 19.78 -2.55
N PHE A 230 -16.90 19.88 -2.44
CA PHE A 230 -16.22 20.39 -1.24
C PHE A 230 -15.08 21.37 -1.55
N ASP A 231 -14.87 22.36 -0.66
CA ASP A 231 -13.60 23.10 -0.65
C ASP A 231 -12.51 22.25 0.02
N VAL A 232 -11.73 21.56 -0.81
CA VAL A 232 -10.69 20.61 -0.37
C VAL A 232 -9.31 21.25 -0.46
N PHE A 233 -8.65 21.36 0.67
CA PHE A 233 -7.24 21.68 0.79
C PHE A 233 -6.45 20.40 1.01
N ALA A 234 -5.73 19.94 0.00
CA ALA A 234 -4.96 18.70 0.09
C ALA A 234 -3.53 18.94 0.58
N ILE A 235 -2.99 18.01 1.38
CA ILE A 235 -1.59 17.99 1.82
C ILE A 235 -1.07 16.56 1.62
N GLN A 236 0.00 16.41 0.84
CA GLN A 236 0.66 15.13 0.57
C GLN A 236 2.13 15.19 0.93
N ALA A 237 2.56 14.31 1.84
CA ALA A 237 3.99 14.10 2.10
C ALA A 237 4.54 13.06 1.11
N VAL A 238 5.52 13.43 0.32
CA VAL A 238 6.20 12.54 -0.62
C VAL A 238 7.29 11.77 0.10
N LEU A 239 7.22 10.44 0.06
CA LEU A 239 8.11 9.56 0.80
C LEU A 239 9.12 8.88 -0.13
N GLY A 240 10.37 8.78 0.32
CA GLY A 240 11.39 7.95 -0.31
C GLY A 240 11.20 6.45 -0.01
N GLN A 241 12.15 5.63 -0.44
CA GLN A 241 12.17 4.20 -0.14
C GLN A 241 12.37 3.94 1.36
N PRO A 242 11.89 2.79 1.88
CA PRO A 242 12.06 2.44 3.28
C PRO A 242 13.52 2.15 3.62
N PHE A 243 13.98 2.64 4.76
CA PHE A 243 15.23 2.25 5.38
C PHE A 243 14.99 1.79 6.82
N PHE A 244 15.87 0.92 7.33
CA PHE A 244 15.60 0.21 8.56
C PHE A 244 16.58 0.60 9.65
N PRO A 245 16.09 0.92 10.85
CA PRO A 245 16.99 1.18 11.98
C PRO A 245 17.46 -0.11 12.66
N GLY A 246 18.63 -0.03 13.28
CA GLY A 246 19.14 -1.08 14.16
C GLY A 246 19.38 -2.43 13.46
N PRO A 247 18.91 -3.55 14.03
CA PRO A 247 19.26 -4.89 13.54
C PRO A 247 18.81 -5.22 12.12
N LEU A 248 17.92 -4.44 11.52
CA LEU A 248 17.45 -4.63 10.15
C LEU A 248 18.10 -3.67 9.15
N HIS A 249 19.12 -2.91 9.57
CA HIS A 249 19.80 -1.93 8.71
C HIS A 249 20.27 -2.55 7.40
N PHE A 250 20.82 -3.76 7.44
CA PHE A 250 21.27 -4.50 6.26
C PHE A 250 20.19 -4.67 5.18
N ALA A 251 18.90 -4.62 5.52
CA ALA A 251 17.83 -4.86 4.55
C ALA A 251 17.59 -3.68 3.60
N GLY A 252 18.04 -2.49 3.96
CA GLY A 252 18.03 -1.29 3.12
C GLY A 252 19.35 -1.03 2.39
N GLU A 253 20.41 -1.78 2.74
CA GLU A 253 21.75 -1.57 2.21
C GLU A 253 22.07 -2.57 1.09
N ARG A 254 23.04 -2.23 0.26
CA ARG A 254 23.57 -3.11 -0.79
C ARG A 254 24.52 -4.12 -0.18
N GLU A 255 24.45 -5.38 -0.57
CA GLU A 255 25.19 -6.48 0.07
C GLU A 255 26.71 -6.31 0.06
N TRP A 256 27.26 -5.64 -0.97
CA TRP A 256 28.71 -5.36 -1.03
C TRP A 256 29.13 -4.17 -0.16
N GLU A 257 28.20 -3.36 0.30
CA GLU A 257 28.42 -2.26 1.24
C GLU A 257 28.23 -2.70 2.70
N TRP A 258 27.72 -3.92 2.94
CA TRP A 258 27.48 -4.42 4.28
C TRP A 258 28.73 -4.40 5.15
N SER A 259 28.65 -3.65 6.22
CA SER A 259 29.63 -3.66 7.30
C SER A 259 29.69 -5.02 8.02
N LEU A 260 30.70 -5.23 8.86
CA LEU A 260 30.73 -6.42 9.71
C LEU A 260 29.52 -6.48 10.64
N ALA A 261 29.04 -5.33 11.13
CA ALA A 261 27.83 -5.24 11.96
C ALA A 261 26.58 -5.68 11.18
N ASP A 262 26.42 -5.29 9.92
CA ASP A 262 25.30 -5.70 9.07
C ASP A 262 25.30 -7.20 8.84
N ARG A 263 26.46 -7.79 8.55
CA ARG A 263 26.62 -9.24 8.37
C ARG A 263 26.29 -10.02 9.63
N MET A 264 26.72 -9.53 10.79
CA MET A 264 26.39 -10.15 12.08
C MET A 264 24.90 -10.01 12.39
N SER A 265 24.31 -8.84 12.14
CA SER A 265 22.89 -8.60 12.32
C SER A 265 22.05 -9.49 11.41
N PHE A 266 22.40 -9.60 10.14
CA PHE A 266 21.76 -10.53 9.20
C PHE A 266 21.81 -11.97 9.71
N ALA A 267 22.99 -12.46 10.11
CA ALA A 267 23.14 -13.82 10.63
C ALA A 267 22.28 -14.06 11.86
N THR A 268 22.25 -13.09 12.78
CA THR A 268 21.45 -13.15 14.02
C THR A 268 19.95 -13.15 13.73
N VAL A 269 19.46 -12.21 12.91
CA VAL A 269 18.04 -12.11 12.57
C VAL A 269 17.57 -13.36 11.81
N ARG A 270 18.39 -13.88 10.89
CA ARG A 270 18.12 -15.11 10.17
C ARG A 270 18.01 -16.32 11.10
N GLN A 271 18.94 -16.46 12.07
CA GLN A 271 18.92 -17.56 13.03
C GLN A 271 17.73 -17.46 13.99
N LEU A 272 17.45 -16.26 14.52
CA LEU A 272 16.29 -16.03 15.38
C LEU A 272 14.98 -16.32 14.65
N GLY A 273 14.86 -15.89 13.39
CA GLY A 273 13.69 -16.19 12.54
C GLY A 273 13.49 -17.69 12.33
N ALA A 274 14.55 -18.49 12.30
CA ALA A 274 14.48 -19.94 12.19
C ALA A 274 14.15 -20.65 13.53
N LEU A 275 14.57 -20.08 14.66
CA LEU A 275 14.41 -20.67 15.99
C LEU A 275 13.10 -20.32 16.68
N VAL A 276 12.49 -19.18 16.35
CA VAL A 276 11.24 -18.76 17.00
C VAL A 276 10.10 -19.68 16.56
N PRO A 277 9.43 -20.38 17.49
CA PRO A 277 8.29 -21.21 17.16
C PRO A 277 7.23 -20.40 16.41
N LYS A 278 6.63 -20.99 15.37
CA LYS A 278 5.64 -20.33 14.49
C LYS A 278 4.50 -19.61 15.22
N ILE A 279 4.21 -20.02 16.47
CA ILE A 279 3.20 -19.42 17.34
C ILE A 279 3.71 -18.19 18.09
N ALA A 280 4.96 -18.21 18.56
CA ALA A 280 5.59 -17.10 19.25
C ALA A 280 6.07 -16.02 18.26
N GLY A 281 6.34 -16.41 17.02
CA GLY A 281 6.72 -15.52 15.91
C GLY A 281 5.72 -14.39 15.66
N ARG A 282 4.43 -14.60 15.92
CA ARG A 282 3.40 -13.53 15.84
C ARG A 282 3.65 -12.35 16.76
N ARG A 283 4.25 -12.56 17.94
CA ARG A 283 4.55 -11.48 18.89
C ARG A 283 5.91 -10.83 18.67
N PHE A 284 6.88 -11.58 18.13
CA PHE A 284 8.24 -11.13 17.92
C PHE A 284 8.50 -10.61 16.49
N HIS A 285 7.71 -11.05 15.51
CA HIS A 285 7.84 -10.68 14.13
C HIS A 285 6.62 -9.86 13.69
N GLY A 286 6.27 -8.83 14.47
CA GLY A 286 5.36 -7.79 14.00
C GLY A 286 5.79 -7.34 12.60
N ALA A 287 4.87 -6.86 11.78
CA ALA A 287 5.25 -6.29 10.49
C ALA A 287 6.43 -5.33 10.70
N PRO A 288 7.51 -5.48 9.94
CA PRO A 288 8.68 -4.63 10.13
C PRO A 288 8.26 -3.17 9.97
N VAL A 289 8.84 -2.31 10.79
CA VAL A 289 8.69 -0.86 10.69
C VAL A 289 9.94 -0.30 10.03
N ALA A 290 9.75 0.69 9.19
CA ALA A 290 10.84 1.38 8.51
C ALA A 290 10.75 2.89 8.77
N ASP A 291 11.86 3.55 8.62
CA ASP A 291 11.89 4.99 8.46
C ASP A 291 11.75 5.32 6.97
N TYR A 292 11.19 6.48 6.69
CA TYR A 292 11.03 7.00 5.34
C TYR A 292 11.56 8.41 5.28
N ALA A 293 12.37 8.69 4.28
CA ALA A 293 12.78 10.05 4.00
C ALA A 293 11.55 10.85 3.54
N VAL A 294 11.28 11.98 4.17
CA VAL A 294 10.34 12.96 3.62
C VAL A 294 11.08 13.73 2.55
N VAL A 295 10.71 13.54 1.30
CA VAL A 295 11.36 14.16 0.14
C VAL A 295 10.80 15.56 -0.08
N ASP A 296 9.45 15.67 0.03
CA ASP A 296 8.73 16.92 -0.16
C ASP A 296 7.37 16.88 0.55
N VAL A 297 6.73 18.04 0.70
CA VAL A 297 5.35 18.20 1.15
C VAL A 297 4.65 19.16 0.21
N VAL A 298 3.67 18.66 -0.53
CA VAL A 298 2.90 19.41 -1.52
C VAL A 298 1.51 19.69 -0.98
N SER A 299 0.99 20.89 -1.19
CA SER A 299 -0.34 21.29 -0.70
C SER A 299 -1.08 22.22 -1.66
N GLY A 300 -2.39 22.33 -1.48
CA GLY A 300 -3.27 23.23 -2.22
C GLY A 300 -4.49 22.54 -2.84
N GLU A 301 -4.78 22.85 -4.10
CA GLU A 301 -5.90 22.25 -4.85
C GLU A 301 -5.65 20.75 -5.06
N SER A 302 -6.65 19.93 -4.74
CA SER A 302 -6.53 18.48 -4.60
C SER A 302 -5.95 17.80 -5.85
N THR A 303 -6.49 18.06 -7.02
CA THR A 303 -6.05 17.41 -8.27
C THR A 303 -4.60 17.74 -8.62
N LYS A 304 -4.20 19.01 -8.44
CA LYS A 304 -2.83 19.45 -8.66
C LYS A 304 -1.86 18.83 -7.66
N VAL A 305 -2.24 18.79 -6.37
CA VAL A 305 -1.42 18.22 -5.30
C VAL A 305 -1.10 16.75 -5.59
N PHE A 306 -2.08 15.95 -5.97
CA PHE A 306 -1.84 14.54 -6.26
C PHE A 306 -0.98 14.33 -7.50
N SER A 307 -1.21 15.13 -8.55
CA SER A 307 -0.38 15.08 -9.76
C SER A 307 1.07 15.48 -9.48
N GLU A 308 1.28 16.55 -8.73
CA GLU A 308 2.61 17.06 -8.37
C GLU A 308 3.34 16.09 -7.43
N ALA A 309 2.68 15.63 -6.37
CA ALA A 309 3.26 14.64 -5.46
C ALA A 309 3.64 13.34 -6.17
N ALA A 310 2.80 12.88 -7.11
CA ALA A 310 3.11 11.72 -7.93
C ALA A 310 4.32 11.97 -8.84
N ALA A 311 4.42 13.15 -9.47
CA ALA A 311 5.55 13.51 -10.31
C ALA A 311 6.86 13.57 -9.50
N VAL A 312 6.85 14.19 -8.32
CA VAL A 312 8.01 14.23 -7.41
C VAL A 312 8.41 12.82 -6.99
N TRP A 313 7.43 11.96 -6.62
CA TRP A 313 7.71 10.58 -6.24
C TRP A 313 8.30 9.77 -7.41
N VAL A 314 7.74 9.89 -8.60
CA VAL A 314 8.25 9.23 -9.81
C VAL A 314 9.67 9.66 -10.09
N ALA A 315 9.95 10.97 -10.14
CA ALA A 315 11.28 11.49 -10.40
C ALA A 315 12.33 11.01 -9.38
N ALA A 316 11.93 10.83 -8.11
CA ALA A 316 12.80 10.34 -7.06
C ALA A 316 13.05 8.83 -7.09
N ASN A 317 12.15 8.03 -7.67
CA ASN A 317 12.15 6.57 -7.51
C ASN A 317 12.24 5.79 -8.84
N VAL A 318 12.18 6.46 -10.00
CA VAL A 318 12.25 5.77 -11.29
C VAL A 318 13.63 5.16 -11.53
N VAL A 319 13.63 3.94 -12.03
CA VAL A 319 14.83 3.19 -12.40
C VAL A 319 14.71 2.79 -13.86
N GLU A 320 15.65 3.24 -14.68
CA GLU A 320 15.71 2.88 -16.09
C GLU A 320 16.20 1.44 -16.27
N LEU A 321 15.44 0.64 -17.00
CA LEU A 321 15.81 -0.72 -17.36
C LEU A 321 16.16 -0.79 -18.85
N PRO A 322 17.29 -1.44 -19.19
CA PRO A 322 17.75 -1.48 -20.57
C PRO A 322 16.88 -2.33 -21.50
N LYS A 323 16.10 -3.28 -20.94
CA LYS A 323 15.24 -4.19 -21.72
C LYS A 323 14.17 -4.83 -20.84
N GLN A 324 13.07 -5.25 -21.48
CA GLN A 324 12.08 -6.12 -20.85
C GLN A 324 12.69 -7.51 -20.56
N ALA A 325 12.11 -8.18 -19.57
CA ALA A 325 12.51 -9.53 -19.18
C ALA A 325 11.54 -10.58 -19.75
N ASP A 326 12.02 -11.81 -19.87
CA ASP A 326 11.21 -13.00 -20.06
C ASP A 326 10.65 -13.50 -18.71
N VAL A 327 11.43 -13.28 -17.64
CA VAL A 327 11.08 -13.66 -16.26
C VAL A 327 11.28 -12.47 -15.33
N VAL A 328 10.24 -12.07 -14.61
CA VAL A 328 10.35 -11.09 -13.53
C VAL A 328 10.25 -11.77 -12.17
N VAL A 329 11.18 -11.46 -11.29
CA VAL A 329 11.27 -12.07 -9.95
C VAL A 329 11.05 -11.00 -8.89
N THR A 330 10.15 -11.26 -7.95
CA THR A 330 9.89 -10.35 -6.84
C THR A 330 9.93 -11.07 -5.50
N PRO A 331 10.72 -10.60 -4.54
CA PRO A 331 10.59 -11.02 -3.16
C PRO A 331 9.34 -10.38 -2.53
N VAL A 332 8.70 -11.10 -1.62
CA VAL A 332 7.59 -10.59 -0.83
C VAL A 332 7.95 -10.73 0.65
N TRP A 333 8.30 -9.63 1.28
CA TRP A 333 8.67 -9.62 2.68
C TRP A 333 7.44 -9.42 3.57
N GLY A 334 7.37 -10.25 4.62
CA GLY A 334 6.15 -10.25 5.48
C GLY A 334 4.99 -10.86 4.77
N GLY A 335 4.13 -11.01 4.48
CA GLY A 335 3.10 -11.69 3.75
C GLY A 335 1.87 -10.91 3.54
N SER A 336 1.41 -10.30 4.49
CA SER A 336 0.38 -9.31 4.40
C SER A 336 0.89 -8.16 5.23
N PHE A 337 1.10 -7.06 4.66
CA PHE A 337 1.49 -5.89 5.42
C PHE A 337 0.32 -5.25 6.16
N ASP A 338 -0.76 -5.97 6.35
CA ASP A 338 -1.80 -5.57 7.26
C ASP A 338 -1.27 -5.68 8.67
N GLU A 339 -1.42 -4.62 9.42
CA GLU A 339 -0.89 -4.47 10.76
C GLU A 339 -1.20 -5.66 11.66
N GLY A 340 -0.16 -6.32 12.12
CA GLY A 340 -0.22 -7.43 13.05
C GLY A 340 -0.37 -8.83 12.46
N ASP A 341 -0.54 -8.97 11.13
CA ASP A 341 -0.72 -10.27 10.46
C ASP A 341 0.35 -10.52 9.41
N ALA A 342 1.59 -10.51 9.82
CA ALA A 342 2.77 -10.56 8.96
C ALA A 342 2.86 -11.77 8.00
N CYS A 343 1.97 -12.76 8.06
CA CYS A 343 2.07 -13.97 7.25
C CYS A 343 0.72 -14.56 6.87
N GLY A 344 -0.35 -13.78 6.89
CA GLY A 344 -1.64 -14.40 7.02
C GLY A 344 -2.39 -14.67 5.73
N SER A 345 -2.44 -13.71 4.82
CA SER A 345 -3.32 -13.81 3.66
C SER A 345 -2.54 -14.07 2.37
N PRO A 346 -2.68 -15.25 1.75
CA PRO A 346 -2.11 -15.51 0.44
C PRO A 346 -2.61 -14.54 -0.64
N ILE A 347 -3.86 -14.07 -0.51
CA ILE A 347 -4.47 -13.10 -1.44
C ILE A 347 -3.73 -11.77 -1.36
N ASN A 348 -3.48 -11.28 -0.14
CA ASN A 348 -2.71 -10.05 0.05
C ASN A 348 -1.27 -10.20 -0.45
N ALA A 349 -0.66 -11.37 -0.27
CA ALA A 349 0.67 -11.65 -0.80
C ALA A 349 0.70 -11.62 -2.34
N ALA A 350 -0.31 -12.22 -2.99
CA ALA A 350 -0.45 -12.18 -4.44
C ALA A 350 -0.69 -10.75 -4.95
N HIS A 351 -1.58 -10.00 -4.32
CA HIS A 351 -1.81 -8.59 -4.65
C HIS A 351 -0.53 -7.76 -4.49
N HIS A 352 0.22 -7.95 -3.41
CA HIS A 352 1.46 -7.22 -3.20
C HIS A 352 2.51 -7.57 -4.26
N ALA A 353 2.69 -8.86 -4.57
CA ALA A 353 3.66 -9.31 -5.56
C ALA A 353 3.33 -8.82 -6.98
N LEU A 354 2.12 -9.12 -7.44
CA LEU A 354 1.75 -8.96 -8.85
C LEU A 354 1.30 -7.53 -9.16
N VAL A 355 0.44 -6.96 -8.31
CA VAL A 355 -0.15 -5.64 -8.55
C VAL A 355 0.77 -4.52 -8.09
N ARG A 356 1.29 -4.62 -6.85
CA ARG A 356 2.05 -3.51 -6.25
C ARG A 356 3.50 -3.47 -6.71
N ARG A 357 4.20 -4.62 -6.73
CA ARG A 357 5.63 -4.63 -7.05
C ARG A 357 5.90 -4.83 -8.54
N ILE A 358 5.38 -5.89 -9.14
CA ILE A 358 5.57 -6.14 -10.57
C ILE A 358 4.80 -5.11 -11.41
N GLY A 359 3.64 -4.66 -10.95
CA GLY A 359 2.87 -3.60 -11.60
C GLY A 359 3.45 -2.18 -11.47
N ALA A 360 4.53 -1.99 -10.67
CA ALA A 360 5.15 -0.67 -10.50
C ALA A 360 6.07 -0.32 -11.68
N THR A 361 5.51 -0.02 -12.83
CA THR A 361 6.25 0.35 -14.05
C THR A 361 5.74 1.65 -14.67
N MET A 362 6.61 2.30 -15.42
CA MET A 362 6.30 3.42 -16.32
C MET A 362 6.19 2.87 -17.74
N GLY A 363 5.04 3.07 -18.37
CA GLY A 363 4.87 2.62 -19.76
C GLY A 363 4.83 1.09 -19.90
N LYS A 364 5.92 0.49 -20.35
CA LYS A 364 6.00 -0.96 -20.59
C LYS A 364 6.09 -1.76 -19.29
N PRO A 365 5.45 -2.95 -19.21
CA PRO A 365 5.65 -3.90 -18.12
C PRO A 365 7.11 -4.37 -18.01
N TYR A 366 7.52 -4.82 -16.80
CA TYR A 366 8.86 -5.43 -16.62
C TYR A 366 9.09 -6.64 -17.51
N ALA A 367 8.07 -7.48 -17.69
CA ALA A 367 8.14 -8.66 -18.53
C ALA A 367 7.47 -8.42 -19.88
N HIS A 368 7.95 -9.13 -20.89
CA HIS A 368 7.26 -9.26 -22.18
C HIS A 368 5.86 -9.86 -21.98
N GLU A 369 4.96 -9.59 -22.91
CA GLU A 369 3.67 -10.26 -22.95
C GLU A 369 3.86 -11.77 -22.93
N ARG A 370 3.12 -12.45 -22.04
CA ARG A 370 3.26 -13.89 -21.75
C ARG A 370 4.64 -14.32 -21.20
N GLY A 371 5.38 -13.38 -20.60
CA GLY A 371 6.51 -13.73 -19.74
C GLY A 371 6.07 -14.49 -18.49
N VAL A 372 7.00 -14.80 -17.60
CA VAL A 372 6.72 -15.53 -16.35
C VAL A 372 6.99 -14.64 -15.15
N ALA A 373 6.05 -14.62 -14.19
CA ALA A 373 6.24 -13.99 -12.89
C ALA A 373 6.69 -15.02 -11.85
N ILE A 374 7.77 -14.74 -11.14
CA ILE A 374 8.23 -15.54 -10.00
C ILE A 374 8.13 -14.70 -8.74
N ALA A 375 7.36 -15.15 -7.76
CA ALA A 375 7.23 -14.50 -6.47
C ALA A 375 7.80 -15.39 -5.36
N MET A 376 8.53 -14.79 -4.42
CA MET A 376 9.13 -15.52 -3.30
C MET A 376 8.29 -15.31 -2.03
N HIS A 377 7.41 -16.26 -1.73
CA HIS A 377 6.54 -16.23 -0.56
C HIS A 377 5.96 -17.61 -0.22
N PRO A 378 5.83 -17.98 1.05
CA PRO A 378 5.35 -19.31 1.45
C PRO A 378 3.86 -19.58 1.18
N LEU A 379 3.06 -18.58 0.86
CA LEU A 379 1.60 -18.70 0.60
C LEU A 379 0.84 -19.55 1.63
N THR A 380 1.30 -19.59 2.87
CA THR A 380 0.63 -20.36 3.91
C THR A 380 -0.67 -19.68 4.29
N PRO A 381 -1.85 -20.33 4.15
CA PRO A 381 -3.14 -19.74 4.51
C PRO A 381 -3.30 -19.67 6.03
N ARG A 382 -2.90 -18.56 6.62
CA ARG A 382 -3.01 -18.31 8.08
C ARG A 382 -3.72 -17.00 8.30
N PHE A 383 -5.00 -17.01 8.12
CA PHE A 383 -5.84 -15.85 8.36
C PHE A 383 -6.00 -15.57 9.85
N SER A 384 -6.11 -14.30 10.19
CA SER A 384 -6.56 -13.89 11.51
C SER A 384 -8.06 -14.13 11.63
N ASN A 385 -8.45 -15.02 12.55
CA ASN A 385 -9.86 -15.41 12.74
C ASN A 385 -10.79 -14.20 13.05
N ARG A 386 -10.25 -13.10 13.52
CA ARG A 386 -11.02 -11.93 13.89
C ARG A 386 -11.00 -10.85 12.79
N ARG A 387 -9.83 -10.55 12.24
CA ARG A 387 -9.65 -9.43 11.30
C ARG A 387 -9.83 -9.83 9.85
N GLN A 388 -9.56 -11.10 9.51
CA GLN A 388 -9.57 -11.61 8.16
C GLN A 388 -10.56 -12.77 7.98
N SER A 389 -11.65 -12.80 8.76
CA SER A 389 -12.65 -13.84 8.70
C SER A 389 -13.28 -13.94 7.31
N SER A 390 -13.66 -12.81 6.71
CA SER A 390 -14.20 -12.77 5.35
C SER A 390 -13.20 -13.23 4.29
N ALA A 391 -11.93 -12.87 4.43
CA ALA A 391 -10.86 -13.31 3.54
C ALA A 391 -10.58 -14.82 3.68
N SER A 392 -10.67 -15.36 4.90
CA SER A 392 -10.58 -16.81 5.16
C SER A 392 -11.71 -17.57 4.49
N ASP A 393 -12.92 -17.06 4.60
CA ASP A 393 -14.10 -17.69 3.98
C ASP A 393 -14.08 -17.53 2.46
N PHE A 394 -13.67 -16.41 1.93
CA PHE A 394 -13.44 -16.24 0.50
C PHE A 394 -12.45 -17.27 -0.04
N PHE A 395 -11.30 -17.43 0.64
CA PHE A 395 -10.30 -18.43 0.28
C PHE A 395 -10.82 -19.86 0.34
N ALA A 396 -11.58 -20.21 1.38
CA ALA A 396 -12.03 -21.57 1.62
C ALA A 396 -13.32 -21.96 0.86
N LYS A 397 -14.18 -20.97 0.53
CA LYS A 397 -15.52 -21.24 0.02
C LYS A 397 -15.77 -20.68 -1.39
N VAL A 398 -15.17 -19.54 -1.75
CA VAL A 398 -15.39 -18.91 -3.06
C VAL A 398 -14.35 -19.38 -4.08
N LEU A 399 -13.07 -19.26 -3.78
CA LEU A 399 -12.00 -19.65 -4.71
C LEU A 399 -12.05 -21.11 -5.19
N PRO A 400 -12.48 -22.12 -4.39
CA PRO A 400 -12.64 -23.47 -4.90
C PRO A 400 -13.79 -23.63 -5.91
N GLN A 401 -14.71 -22.66 -6.00
CA GLN A 401 -15.85 -22.71 -6.93
C GLN A 401 -15.56 -21.95 -8.22
N THR A 402 -14.93 -20.80 -8.13
CA THR A 402 -14.55 -19.99 -9.29
C THR A 402 -13.34 -19.09 -8.99
N LEU A 403 -12.49 -18.91 -10.00
CA LEU A 403 -11.41 -17.91 -10.01
C LEU A 403 -11.80 -16.68 -10.83
N THR A 404 -12.86 -16.78 -11.62
CA THR A 404 -13.27 -15.77 -12.62
C THR A 404 -14.01 -14.60 -11.96
N PRO A 405 -13.48 -13.37 -11.98
CA PRO A 405 -14.10 -12.21 -11.36
C PRO A 405 -15.57 -11.98 -11.72
N SER A 406 -15.94 -12.16 -12.98
CA SER A 406 -17.32 -11.95 -13.46
C SER A 406 -18.34 -12.94 -12.89
N GLU A 407 -17.89 -14.09 -12.36
CA GLU A 407 -18.75 -15.12 -11.75
C GLU A 407 -18.90 -14.91 -10.24
N MET A 408 -18.18 -13.94 -9.64
CA MET A 408 -18.14 -13.75 -8.19
C MET A 408 -19.22 -12.80 -7.65
N GLY A 409 -20.04 -12.20 -8.51
CA GLY A 409 -20.98 -11.14 -8.11
C GLY A 409 -21.98 -11.55 -7.02
N GLU A 410 -22.51 -12.77 -7.05
CA GLU A 410 -23.44 -13.29 -6.02
C GLU A 410 -22.73 -13.52 -4.69
N PHE A 411 -21.51 -14.06 -4.71
CA PHE A 411 -20.69 -14.26 -3.50
C PHE A 411 -20.29 -12.93 -2.86
N GLU A 412 -19.90 -11.96 -3.70
CA GLU A 412 -19.59 -10.59 -3.26
C GLU A 412 -20.79 -9.94 -2.58
N GLN A 413 -21.95 -9.99 -3.23
CA GLN A 413 -23.19 -9.44 -2.68
C GLN A 413 -23.57 -10.09 -1.36
N ALA A 414 -23.53 -11.42 -1.30
CA ALA A 414 -23.83 -12.16 -0.08
C ALA A 414 -22.86 -11.81 1.07
N ALA A 415 -21.56 -11.72 0.78
CA ALA A 415 -20.56 -11.37 1.79
C ALA A 415 -20.73 -9.92 2.29
N CYS A 416 -21.05 -8.96 1.40
CA CYS A 416 -21.29 -7.57 1.77
C CYS A 416 -22.58 -7.38 2.59
N ALA A 417 -23.59 -8.23 2.36
CA ALA A 417 -24.86 -8.19 3.10
C ALA A 417 -24.83 -8.98 4.41
N ASP A 418 -23.81 -9.80 4.64
CA ASP A 418 -23.69 -10.61 5.85
C ASP A 418 -23.42 -9.73 7.08
N GLN A 419 -24.43 -9.65 7.97
CA GLN A 419 -24.35 -8.84 9.18
C GLN A 419 -23.18 -9.22 10.10
N TRP A 420 -22.74 -10.47 10.08
CA TRP A 420 -21.56 -10.91 10.84
C TRP A 420 -20.28 -10.19 10.36
N TYR A 421 -20.05 -10.11 9.06
CA TYR A 421 -18.87 -9.41 8.52
C TYR A 421 -18.98 -7.90 8.71
N VAL A 422 -20.16 -7.33 8.54
CA VAL A 422 -20.42 -5.91 8.83
C VAL A 422 -20.13 -5.59 10.30
N ASP A 423 -20.55 -6.46 11.23
CA ASP A 423 -20.27 -6.28 12.65
C ASP A 423 -18.78 -6.46 12.98
N LEU A 424 -18.09 -7.38 12.34
CA LEU A 424 -16.62 -7.51 12.47
C LEU A 424 -15.90 -6.25 11.99
N TYR A 425 -16.29 -5.69 10.85
CA TYR A 425 -15.76 -4.44 10.33
C TYR A 425 -16.04 -3.27 11.29
N ARG A 426 -17.28 -3.10 11.71
CA ARG A 426 -17.69 -1.98 12.57
C ARG A 426 -17.13 -2.04 13.99
N LYS A 427 -17.09 -3.24 14.60
CA LYS A 427 -16.86 -3.41 16.04
C LYS A 427 -15.54 -4.10 16.38
N GLN A 428 -14.94 -4.83 15.45
CA GLN A 428 -13.76 -5.67 15.71
C GLN A 428 -12.53 -5.27 14.86
N PHE A 429 -12.62 -4.15 14.15
CA PHE A 429 -11.54 -3.62 13.33
C PHE A 429 -11.05 -4.64 12.27
N ALA A 430 -11.99 -5.36 11.67
CA ALA A 430 -11.73 -6.19 10.50
C ALA A 430 -11.77 -5.33 9.23
N ASP A 431 -11.19 -5.84 8.14
CA ASP A 431 -11.41 -5.29 6.81
C ASP A 431 -12.85 -5.56 6.35
N HIS A 432 -13.41 -4.66 5.54
CA HIS A 432 -14.69 -4.93 4.89
C HIS A 432 -14.55 -6.09 3.88
N PRO A 433 -15.51 -7.03 3.78
CA PRO A 433 -15.40 -8.20 2.90
C PRO A 433 -15.13 -7.85 1.44
N LEU A 434 -15.74 -6.78 0.93
CA LEU A 434 -15.55 -6.30 -0.44
C LEU A 434 -14.05 -6.10 -0.81
N ARG A 435 -13.21 -5.70 0.14
CA ARG A 435 -11.77 -5.50 -0.08
C ARG A 435 -11.08 -6.77 -0.61
N THR A 436 -11.43 -7.93 -0.07
CA THR A 436 -10.86 -9.21 -0.49
C THR A 436 -11.20 -9.52 -1.94
N PHE A 437 -12.45 -9.28 -2.34
CA PHE A 437 -12.89 -9.46 -3.73
C PHE A 437 -12.13 -8.49 -4.67
N GLN A 438 -12.05 -7.22 -4.33
CA GLN A 438 -11.33 -6.23 -5.13
C GLN A 438 -9.84 -6.56 -5.26
N TYR A 439 -9.20 -7.06 -4.20
CA TYR A 439 -7.81 -7.51 -4.29
C TYR A 439 -7.67 -8.71 -5.23
N TRP A 440 -8.61 -9.66 -5.18
CA TRP A 440 -8.60 -10.80 -6.08
C TRP A 440 -8.83 -10.39 -7.54
N TYR A 441 -9.73 -9.48 -7.80
CA TYR A 441 -9.97 -8.95 -9.15
C TYR A 441 -8.70 -8.34 -9.75
N ARG A 442 -7.96 -7.57 -8.97
CA ARG A 442 -6.68 -7.00 -9.39
C ARG A 442 -5.59 -8.05 -9.56
N VAL A 443 -5.60 -9.09 -8.74
CA VAL A 443 -4.67 -10.24 -8.91
C VAL A 443 -4.95 -10.97 -10.21
N CYS A 444 -6.22 -11.22 -10.55
CA CYS A 444 -6.60 -11.85 -11.82
C CYS A 444 -6.15 -11.00 -13.02
N GLU A 445 -6.46 -9.71 -13.02
CA GLU A 445 -6.03 -8.77 -14.06
C GLU A 445 -4.51 -8.77 -14.24
N ALA A 446 -3.75 -8.72 -13.15
CA ALA A 446 -2.29 -8.77 -13.21
C ALA A 446 -1.76 -10.13 -13.69
N THR A 447 -2.45 -11.23 -13.35
CA THR A 447 -2.04 -12.59 -13.75
C THR A 447 -2.21 -12.82 -15.25
N GLU A 448 -3.21 -12.22 -15.89
CA GLU A 448 -3.49 -12.35 -17.32
C GLU A 448 -2.31 -11.91 -18.22
N GLN A 449 -1.43 -11.06 -17.72
CA GLN A 449 -0.24 -10.58 -18.42
C GLN A 449 0.83 -11.66 -18.57
N PHE A 450 0.77 -12.74 -17.75
CA PHE A 450 1.81 -13.77 -17.68
C PHE A 450 1.35 -15.10 -18.29
N ALA A 451 2.29 -15.84 -18.87
CA ALA A 451 2.07 -17.23 -19.25
C ALA A 451 2.00 -18.15 -18.03
N ASP A 452 2.65 -17.77 -16.95
CA ASP A 452 2.68 -18.53 -15.70
C ASP A 452 3.07 -17.63 -14.51
N VAL A 453 2.59 -17.98 -13.32
CA VAL A 453 3.00 -17.37 -12.05
C VAL A 453 3.51 -18.47 -11.12
N ILE A 454 4.75 -18.35 -10.66
CA ILE A 454 5.43 -19.39 -9.88
C ILE A 454 5.80 -18.85 -8.49
N TRP A 455 5.47 -19.60 -7.45
CA TRP A 455 5.76 -19.22 -6.07
C TRP A 455 6.91 -20.06 -5.50
N VAL A 456 8.06 -19.43 -5.26
CA VAL A 456 9.20 -20.09 -4.62
C VAL A 456 8.96 -20.25 -3.13
N GLY A 457 9.06 -21.49 -2.64
CA GLY A 457 8.73 -21.86 -1.26
C GLY A 457 7.24 -21.82 -0.94
N GLY A 458 6.39 -21.63 -1.96
CA GLY A 458 4.94 -21.53 -1.84
C GLY A 458 4.27 -22.84 -1.45
N ASN A 459 3.19 -22.72 -0.66
CA ASN A 459 2.31 -23.85 -0.40
C ASN A 459 1.65 -24.30 -1.71
N ARG A 460 1.90 -25.56 -2.11
CA ARG A 460 1.44 -26.09 -3.40
C ARG A 460 -0.07 -26.02 -3.56
N LEU A 461 -0.82 -26.43 -2.53
CA LEU A 461 -2.29 -26.42 -2.60
C LEU A 461 -2.86 -25.02 -2.77
N THR A 462 -2.21 -24.01 -2.13
CA THR A 462 -2.62 -22.61 -2.30
C THR A 462 -2.27 -22.07 -3.68
N ALA A 463 -1.09 -22.40 -4.18
CA ALA A 463 -0.69 -22.02 -5.53
C ALA A 463 -1.61 -22.64 -6.59
N ASP A 464 -1.87 -23.95 -6.48
CA ASP A 464 -2.80 -24.67 -7.37
C ASP A 464 -4.21 -24.06 -7.32
N LEU A 465 -4.69 -23.68 -6.10
CA LEU A 465 -5.97 -23.01 -5.93
C LEU A 465 -6.05 -21.66 -6.65
N PHE A 466 -4.94 -20.96 -6.77
CA PHE A 466 -4.86 -19.67 -7.52
C PHE A 466 -4.69 -19.85 -9.03
N GLY A 467 -4.58 -21.10 -9.51
CA GLY A 467 -4.19 -21.38 -10.89
C GLY A 467 -2.70 -21.11 -11.18
N HIS A 468 -1.90 -21.01 -10.13
CA HIS A 468 -0.46 -20.73 -10.18
C HIS A 468 0.34 -21.99 -9.87
N ARG A 469 1.67 -21.95 -10.06
CA ARG A 469 2.59 -23.04 -9.72
C ARG A 469 3.37 -22.76 -8.44
N ALA A 470 3.88 -23.81 -7.79
CA ALA A 470 4.83 -23.72 -6.69
C ALA A 470 6.14 -24.40 -7.06
N ALA A 471 7.25 -23.79 -6.64
CA ALA A 471 8.60 -24.37 -6.76
C ALA A 471 9.26 -24.40 -5.38
N THR A 472 10.13 -25.37 -5.16
CA THR A 472 10.84 -25.50 -3.87
C THR A 472 11.98 -24.48 -3.78
N THR A 473 12.74 -24.34 -4.86
CA THR A 473 13.88 -23.41 -4.95
C THR A 473 13.72 -22.43 -6.10
N PHE A 474 14.54 -21.40 -6.11
CA PHE A 474 14.58 -20.46 -7.24
C PHE A 474 15.06 -21.16 -8.54
N ALA A 475 15.98 -22.12 -8.43
CA ALA A 475 16.44 -22.90 -9.60
C ALA A 475 15.29 -23.73 -10.19
N ASP A 476 14.50 -24.43 -9.36
CA ASP A 476 13.32 -25.17 -9.80
C ASP A 476 12.30 -24.24 -10.48
N ALA A 477 12.12 -23.01 -9.94
CA ALA A 477 11.21 -22.04 -10.55
C ALA A 477 11.68 -21.59 -11.95
N LEU A 478 12.98 -21.38 -12.14
CA LEU A 478 13.54 -21.06 -13.45
C LEU A 478 13.44 -22.23 -14.43
N GLU A 479 13.61 -23.47 -13.95
CA GLU A 479 13.41 -24.67 -14.78
C GLU A 479 11.96 -24.76 -15.25
N ILE A 480 10.99 -24.57 -14.34
CA ILE A 480 9.56 -24.53 -14.69
C ILE A 480 9.28 -23.39 -15.69
N ALA A 481 9.84 -22.21 -15.48
CA ALA A 481 9.67 -21.06 -16.37
C ALA A 481 10.23 -21.33 -17.77
N SER A 482 11.31 -22.13 -17.89
CA SER A 482 11.96 -22.45 -19.16
C SER A 482 11.04 -23.15 -20.17
N ASP A 483 10.01 -23.85 -19.70
CA ASP A 483 8.97 -24.45 -20.54
C ASP A 483 8.14 -23.40 -21.30
N LYS A 484 8.09 -22.17 -20.81
CA LYS A 484 7.31 -21.07 -21.39
C LYS A 484 8.18 -20.08 -22.15
N VAL A 485 9.37 -19.75 -21.61
CA VAL A 485 10.22 -18.66 -22.10
C VAL A 485 11.58 -19.14 -22.66
N GLY A 486 11.82 -20.43 -22.70
CA GLY A 486 13.07 -21.01 -23.20
C GLY A 486 14.15 -21.13 -22.12
N ARG A 487 15.28 -21.79 -22.48
CA ARG A 487 16.32 -22.17 -21.50
C ARG A 487 17.25 -21.03 -21.05
N HIS A 488 17.29 -19.93 -21.79
CA HIS A 488 18.16 -18.78 -21.48
C HIS A 488 17.35 -17.49 -21.41
N PRO A 489 16.39 -17.42 -20.45
CA PRO A 489 15.54 -16.24 -20.33
C PRO A 489 16.32 -15.03 -19.82
N VAL A 490 15.92 -13.85 -20.26
CA VAL A 490 16.29 -12.60 -19.59
C VAL A 490 15.52 -12.50 -18.27
N VAL A 491 16.25 -12.45 -17.16
CA VAL A 491 15.65 -12.41 -15.83
C VAL A 491 15.84 -11.03 -15.22
N THR A 492 14.76 -10.44 -14.69
CA THR A 492 14.81 -9.22 -13.87
C THR A 492 14.39 -9.53 -12.43
N TYR A 493 15.26 -9.22 -11.47
CA TYR A 493 15.02 -9.38 -10.04
C TYR A 493 14.78 -8.02 -9.39
N LEU A 494 13.60 -7.82 -8.81
CA LEU A 494 13.23 -6.60 -8.07
C LEU A 494 13.78 -6.68 -6.63
N HIS A 495 14.92 -6.06 -6.38
CA HIS A 495 15.61 -6.20 -5.10
C HIS A 495 14.90 -5.48 -3.94
N GLY A 496 15.12 -6.03 -2.73
CA GLY A 496 14.78 -5.41 -1.46
C GLY A 496 13.30 -5.29 -1.12
N PRO A 497 13.00 -4.69 0.03
CA PRO A 497 11.64 -4.54 0.53
C PRO A 497 10.89 -3.32 -0.04
N GLY A 498 11.60 -2.40 -0.68
CA GLY A 498 11.04 -1.16 -1.25
C GLY A 498 10.15 -1.39 -2.47
N LEU A 499 9.74 -0.30 -3.09
CA LEU A 499 8.92 -0.27 -4.29
C LEU A 499 9.70 0.40 -5.43
N PRO A 500 10.63 -0.31 -6.10
CA PRO A 500 11.32 0.24 -7.26
C PRO A 500 10.31 0.47 -8.38
N LEU A 501 10.37 1.63 -9.02
CA LEU A 501 9.55 1.97 -10.18
C LEU A 501 10.39 1.81 -11.44
N GLY A 502 10.08 0.82 -12.24
CA GLY A 502 10.81 0.57 -13.49
C GLY A 502 10.29 1.37 -14.66
N ASP A 503 11.22 1.96 -15.42
CA ASP A 503 10.96 2.51 -16.75
C ASP A 503 11.73 1.66 -17.78
N VAL A 504 10.99 0.85 -18.51
CA VAL A 504 11.56 -0.11 -19.47
C VAL A 504 11.63 0.52 -20.84
N GLN A 505 12.83 0.58 -21.40
CA GLN A 505 13.10 1.16 -22.72
C GLN A 505 12.61 0.33 -23.91
#